data_9921eb45e3457b09a43c073fea67b567
#
_entry.id   9921eb45e3457b09a43c073fea67b567
#
_cell.length_a   1.000
_cell.length_b   1.000
_cell.length_c   1.000
_cell.angle_alpha   90.00
_cell.angle_beta   90.00
_cell.angle_gamma   90.00
#
_symmetry.space_group_name_H-M   'P 1'
#
loop_
_entity.id
_entity.type
_entity.pdbx_description
1 polymer ?
#
loop_
_entity_poly.entity_id
_entity_poly.type
_entity_poly.pdbx_seq_one_letter_code
_entity_poly.pdbx_strand_id
1 'polypeptide(L)'
;NEFIYVENGDGDELWEHNEFKHIKNAHPEVFAILKRFYDEKRLIMIYGNHNIYLKSQWYVEQNYFRNYDEYTEFFYDFLPGIRPIEALVLKDRKTKQEIFVVHGMQGDLPNDQLWYPTMLSLKYFWRFLHAFGVKSPTSPIKNMNKRHKIEKNYVKWIQKHEKMLICGHTHRFKYPKTKDLTYFNSGCCIYPTTITAIEITGGQIQLVRWKTRVNEDGLLQIKREVMRGPDPIGKFDIRASVKNEPVTE
;
A
#
# COMPACT_ATOMS: atom_id res chain seq x y z
N ASN A 1 -4.04 -5.87 21.75
CA ASN A 1 -2.84 -5.23 21.18
C ASN A 1 -3.29 -4.08 20.29
N GLU A 2 -2.93 -2.87 20.69
CA GLU A 2 -3.20 -1.66 19.91
C GLU A 2 -2.11 -1.53 18.83
N PHE A 3 -2.50 -1.65 17.57
CA PHE A 3 -1.62 -1.36 16.43
C PHE A 3 -2.25 -0.28 15.56
N ILE A 4 -1.42 0.46 14.85
CA ILE A 4 -1.82 1.43 13.84
C ILE A 4 -1.88 0.70 12.49
N TYR A 5 -2.99 0.83 11.80
CA TYR A 5 -3.16 0.35 10.44
C TYR A 5 -2.78 1.46 9.46
N VAL A 6 -1.87 1.14 8.54
CA VAL A 6 -1.48 2.03 7.45
C VAL A 6 -1.98 1.44 6.15
N GLU A 7 -2.99 2.07 5.56
CA GLU A 7 -3.43 1.81 4.19
C GLU A 7 -2.41 2.40 3.23
N ASN A 8 -1.70 1.55 2.50
CA ASN A 8 -0.56 1.99 1.68
C ASN A 8 -0.92 2.29 0.22
N GLY A 9 -2.08 2.86 -0.01
CA GLY A 9 -2.58 3.28 -1.32
C GLY A 9 -3.27 2.17 -2.11
N ASP A 10 -4.08 2.60 -3.09
CA ASP A 10 -4.87 1.73 -3.95
C ASP A 10 -5.86 0.83 -3.19
N GLY A 11 -6.33 1.27 -2.01
CA GLY A 11 -7.39 0.60 -1.26
C GLY A 11 -8.74 0.66 -1.98
N ASP A 12 -8.93 1.68 -2.81
CA ASP A 12 -10.16 1.93 -3.57
C ASP A 12 -9.84 2.00 -5.07
N GLU A 13 -10.62 1.28 -5.90
CA GLU A 13 -10.47 1.29 -7.35
C GLU A 13 -11.32 2.40 -7.99
N LEU A 14 -10.85 3.64 -7.88
CA LEU A 14 -11.57 4.82 -8.36
C LEU A 14 -11.33 5.14 -9.86
N TRP A 15 -10.46 4.40 -10.53
CA TRP A 15 -10.25 4.57 -11.96
C TRP A 15 -11.34 3.87 -12.79
N GLU A 16 -11.74 2.68 -12.38
CA GLU A 16 -12.82 1.92 -13.03
C GLU A 16 -14.20 2.26 -12.43
N HIS A 17 -14.25 2.58 -11.14
CA HIS A 17 -15.44 2.91 -10.37
C HIS A 17 -15.31 4.29 -9.71
N ASN A 18 -15.76 5.33 -10.40
CA ASN A 18 -15.60 6.72 -9.94
C ASN A 18 -16.52 7.15 -8.78
N GLU A 19 -17.45 6.30 -8.37
CA GLU A 19 -18.32 6.57 -7.22
C GLU A 19 -17.92 5.66 -6.05
N PHE A 20 -17.24 6.25 -5.07
CA PHE A 20 -16.79 5.55 -3.88
C PHE A 20 -17.91 4.80 -3.14
N LYS A 21 -19.14 5.33 -3.14
CA LYS A 21 -20.29 4.69 -2.50
C LYS A 21 -20.53 3.25 -2.99
N HIS A 22 -20.31 2.97 -4.28
CA HIS A 22 -20.51 1.63 -4.84
C HIS A 22 -19.43 0.66 -4.33
N ILE A 23 -18.18 1.10 -4.23
CA ILE A 23 -17.08 0.30 -3.67
C ILE A 23 -17.39 -0.02 -2.20
N LYS A 24 -17.76 1.01 -1.43
CA LYS A 24 -18.10 0.85 -0.01
C LYS A 24 -19.28 -0.10 0.21
N ASN A 25 -20.34 0.05 -0.57
CA ASN A 25 -21.54 -0.78 -0.45
C ASN A 25 -21.29 -2.24 -0.88
N ALA A 26 -20.33 -2.49 -1.78
CA ALA A 26 -19.92 -3.84 -2.15
C ALA A 26 -19.07 -4.55 -1.08
N HIS A 27 -18.44 -3.80 -0.15
CA HIS A 27 -17.54 -4.33 0.87
C HIS A 27 -17.77 -3.72 2.26
N PRO A 28 -19.03 -3.75 2.77
CA PRO A 28 -19.41 -3.02 3.99
C PRO A 28 -18.61 -3.44 5.21
N GLU A 29 -18.24 -4.72 5.34
CA GLU A 29 -17.49 -5.24 6.48
C GLU A 29 -16.07 -4.69 6.53
N VAL A 30 -15.42 -4.52 5.37
CA VAL A 30 -14.07 -3.94 5.27
C VAL A 30 -14.11 -2.50 5.73
N PHE A 31 -15.07 -1.72 5.23
CA PHE A 31 -15.20 -0.31 5.59
C PHE A 31 -15.67 -0.11 7.04
N ALA A 32 -16.45 -1.02 7.61
CA ALA A 32 -16.77 -1.02 9.03
C ALA A 32 -15.51 -1.22 9.91
N ILE A 33 -14.59 -2.09 9.48
CA ILE A 33 -13.31 -2.27 10.17
C ILE A 33 -12.44 -1.02 10.05
N LEU A 34 -12.33 -0.41 8.86
CA LEU A 34 -11.58 0.83 8.66
C LEU A 34 -12.14 1.96 9.51
N LYS A 35 -13.48 2.08 9.59
CA LYS A 35 -14.13 3.07 10.48
C LYS A 35 -13.75 2.85 11.93
N ARG A 36 -13.74 1.62 12.42
CA ARG A 36 -13.32 1.33 13.79
C ARG A 36 -11.87 1.75 14.05
N PHE A 37 -10.94 1.47 13.13
CA PHE A 37 -9.56 1.97 13.24
C PHE A 37 -9.50 3.49 13.24
N TYR A 38 -10.33 4.13 12.43
CA TYR A 38 -10.41 5.59 12.38
C TYR A 38 -10.94 6.17 13.71
N ASP A 39 -12.05 5.66 14.22
CA ASP A 39 -12.67 6.12 15.47
C ASP A 39 -11.71 5.96 16.67
N GLU A 40 -10.87 4.93 16.65
CA GLU A 40 -9.84 4.67 17.65
C GLU A 40 -8.51 5.44 17.35
N LYS A 41 -8.49 6.34 16.36
CA LYS A 41 -7.30 7.13 15.93
C LYS A 41 -6.10 6.28 15.54
N ARG A 42 -6.34 5.12 14.95
CA ARG A 42 -5.35 4.11 14.55
C ARG A 42 -5.32 3.87 13.04
N LEU A 43 -5.95 4.73 12.23
CA LEU A 43 -5.95 4.68 10.77
C LEU A 43 -5.06 5.77 10.19
N ILE A 44 -4.15 5.40 9.30
CA ILE A 44 -3.43 6.31 8.42
C ILE A 44 -3.71 5.85 6.99
N MET A 45 -4.13 6.77 6.12
CA MET A 45 -4.37 6.51 4.71
C MET A 45 -3.32 7.21 3.85
N ILE A 46 -2.61 6.44 3.04
CA ILE A 46 -1.74 6.92 1.97
C ILE A 46 -2.51 6.72 0.67
N TYR A 47 -2.50 7.70 -0.24
CA TYR A 47 -3.13 7.51 -1.54
C TYR A 47 -2.16 6.91 -2.56
N GLY A 48 -2.70 6.11 -3.47
CA GLY A 48 -2.01 5.56 -4.63
C GLY A 48 -2.51 6.17 -5.94
N ASN A 49 -2.15 5.55 -7.06
CA ASN A 49 -2.60 6.02 -8.37
C ASN A 49 -4.07 5.67 -8.64
N HIS A 50 -4.57 4.52 -8.22
CA HIS A 50 -5.98 4.15 -8.42
C HIS A 50 -6.95 4.96 -7.58
N ASN A 51 -6.49 5.51 -6.46
CA ASN A 51 -7.27 6.41 -5.63
C ASN A 51 -6.64 7.82 -5.49
N ILE A 52 -5.98 8.30 -6.55
CA ILE A 52 -5.30 9.61 -6.60
C ILE A 52 -6.24 10.80 -6.27
N TYR A 53 -7.56 10.64 -6.45
CA TYR A 53 -8.55 11.63 -6.06
C TYR A 53 -8.50 11.98 -4.57
N LEU A 54 -7.98 11.09 -3.72
CA LEU A 54 -7.78 11.34 -2.29
C LEU A 54 -6.74 12.44 -2.00
N LYS A 55 -5.95 12.85 -2.98
CA LYS A 55 -5.10 14.03 -2.91
C LYS A 55 -5.92 15.32 -2.77
N SER A 56 -7.15 15.34 -3.28
CA SER A 56 -8.06 16.48 -3.18
C SER A 56 -8.86 16.40 -1.89
N GLN A 57 -8.60 17.30 -0.96
CA GLN A 57 -9.36 17.37 0.29
C GLN A 57 -10.86 17.59 0.04
N TRP A 58 -11.23 18.36 -0.98
CA TRP A 58 -12.62 18.53 -1.40
C TRP A 58 -13.26 17.19 -1.78
N TYR A 59 -12.56 16.35 -2.57
CA TYR A 59 -13.08 15.03 -2.93
C TYR A 59 -13.27 14.13 -1.70
N VAL A 60 -12.32 14.17 -0.77
CA VAL A 60 -12.39 13.42 0.49
C VAL A 60 -13.59 13.85 1.33
N GLU A 61 -13.83 15.15 1.46
CA GLU A 61 -14.97 15.69 2.20
C GLU A 61 -16.31 15.24 1.61
N GLN A 62 -16.43 15.27 0.29
CA GLN A 62 -17.66 14.88 -0.40
C GLN A 62 -17.94 13.37 -0.36
N ASN A 63 -16.90 12.52 -0.30
CA ASN A 63 -17.07 11.08 -0.48
C ASN A 63 -16.78 10.25 0.78
N TYR A 64 -15.93 10.75 1.70
CA TYR A 64 -15.47 9.97 2.86
C TYR A 64 -15.96 10.50 4.19
N PHE A 65 -16.35 11.78 4.30
CA PHE A 65 -16.79 12.32 5.59
C PHE A 65 -18.15 11.77 5.98
N ARG A 66 -19.09 11.75 5.02
CA ARG A 66 -20.46 11.30 5.25
C ARG A 66 -20.87 10.30 4.17
N ASN A 67 -21.65 9.34 4.56
CA ASN A 67 -22.24 8.37 3.65
C ASN A 67 -23.75 8.34 3.80
N TYR A 68 -24.42 8.12 2.68
CA TYR A 68 -25.87 7.90 2.65
C TYR A 68 -26.13 6.40 2.77
N ASP A 69 -26.99 6.02 3.69
CA ASP A 69 -27.50 4.67 3.84
C ASP A 69 -28.85 4.59 3.12
N GLU A 70 -28.90 3.80 2.04
CA GLU A 70 -30.10 3.68 1.21
C GLU A 70 -31.24 2.93 1.93
N TYR A 71 -30.92 2.12 2.94
CA TYR A 71 -31.92 1.36 3.70
C TYR A 71 -32.62 2.23 4.76
N THR A 72 -31.85 3.03 5.48
CA THR A 72 -32.37 3.93 6.52
C THR A 72 -32.75 5.30 5.99
N GLU A 73 -32.37 5.64 4.76
CA GLU A 73 -32.53 6.95 4.12
C GLU A 73 -31.85 8.10 4.86
N PHE A 74 -30.84 7.81 5.67
CA PHE A 74 -30.11 8.82 6.45
C PHE A 74 -28.62 8.90 6.08
N PHE A 75 -28.07 10.10 6.26
CA PHE A 75 -26.62 10.29 6.24
C PHE A 75 -26.02 9.95 7.60
N TYR A 76 -24.90 9.28 7.60
CA TYR A 76 -24.08 9.03 8.79
C TYR A 76 -22.63 9.43 8.56
N ASP A 77 -21.93 9.79 9.63
CA ASP A 77 -20.52 10.12 9.57
C ASP A 77 -19.69 8.83 9.36
N PHE A 78 -18.85 8.85 8.32
CA PHE A 78 -17.96 7.72 8.01
C PHE A 78 -16.55 7.98 8.53
N LEU A 79 -15.77 8.83 7.86
CA LEU A 79 -14.42 9.24 8.27
C LEU A 79 -14.30 10.77 8.32
N PRO A 80 -15.08 11.47 9.19
CA PRO A 80 -15.15 12.92 9.18
C PRO A 80 -13.81 13.56 9.60
N GLY A 81 -13.19 14.34 8.72
CA GLY A 81 -11.90 14.98 8.97
C GLY A 81 -10.69 14.15 8.61
N ILE A 82 -10.86 12.95 8.01
CA ILE A 82 -9.72 12.18 7.49
C ILE A 82 -8.91 12.99 6.47
N ARG A 83 -7.60 12.89 6.54
CA ARG A 83 -6.67 13.53 5.60
C ARG A 83 -5.70 12.48 5.07
N PRO A 84 -6.00 11.89 3.92
CA PRO A 84 -5.06 11.01 3.24
C PRO A 84 -3.78 11.77 2.89
N ILE A 85 -2.65 11.09 3.01
CA ILE A 85 -1.30 11.67 2.80
C ILE A 85 -0.60 10.99 1.64
N GLU A 86 0.40 11.64 1.06
CA GLU A 86 1.22 11.04 0.00
C GLU A 86 2.28 10.11 0.56
N ALA A 87 2.83 10.45 1.71
CA ALA A 87 3.91 9.72 2.33
C ALA A 87 3.84 9.81 3.86
N LEU A 88 4.37 8.77 4.52
CA LEU A 88 4.55 8.71 5.96
C LEU A 88 6.03 8.49 6.26
N VAL A 89 6.57 9.20 7.24
CA VAL A 89 7.90 8.95 7.77
C VAL A 89 7.78 8.37 9.17
N LEU A 90 8.18 7.12 9.32
CA LEU A 90 8.33 6.48 10.62
C LEU A 90 9.75 6.71 11.11
N LYS A 91 9.90 7.07 12.38
CA LYS A 91 11.21 7.28 12.99
C LYS A 91 11.39 6.36 14.19
N ASP A 92 12.39 5.51 14.13
CA ASP A 92 12.76 4.68 15.27
C ASP A 92 13.28 5.55 16.42
N ARG A 93 12.69 5.38 17.60
CA ARG A 93 13.02 6.23 18.77
C ARG A 93 14.46 6.03 19.27
N LYS A 94 15.00 4.82 19.14
CA LYS A 94 16.33 4.45 19.65
C LYS A 94 17.42 4.80 18.65
N THR A 95 17.30 4.30 17.41
CA THR A 95 18.34 4.44 16.39
C THR A 95 18.24 5.75 15.61
N LYS A 96 17.10 6.48 15.73
CA LYS A 96 16.76 7.66 14.92
C LYS A 96 16.70 7.38 13.42
N GLN A 97 16.69 6.11 13.04
CA GLN A 97 16.52 5.69 11.65
C GLN A 97 15.14 6.09 11.14
N GLU A 98 15.09 6.61 9.93
CA GLU A 98 13.85 6.99 9.25
C GLU A 98 13.48 5.94 8.21
N ILE A 99 12.20 5.58 8.20
CA ILE A 99 11.58 4.66 7.25
C ILE A 99 10.56 5.45 6.47
N PHE A 100 10.75 5.56 5.18
CA PHE A 100 9.84 6.25 4.28
C PHE A 100 8.78 5.26 3.78
N VAL A 101 7.51 5.59 3.96
CA VAL A 101 6.39 4.75 3.52
C VAL A 101 5.60 5.51 2.49
N VAL A 102 5.48 4.98 1.28
CA VAL A 102 4.74 5.55 0.16
C VAL A 102 4.02 4.44 -0.59
N HIS A 103 3.01 4.81 -1.39
CA HIS A 103 2.43 3.81 -2.29
C HIS A 103 3.46 3.25 -3.28
N GLY A 104 4.24 4.11 -3.91
CA GLY A 104 5.30 3.71 -4.83
C GLY A 104 5.04 4.05 -6.29
N MET A 105 3.94 4.72 -6.63
CA MET A 105 3.65 5.20 -7.99
C MET A 105 4.69 6.21 -8.48
N GLN A 106 5.35 6.93 -7.58
CA GLN A 106 6.36 7.96 -7.87
C GLN A 106 7.57 7.44 -8.67
N GLY A 107 7.76 6.12 -8.69
CA GLY A 107 8.76 5.46 -9.54
C GLY A 107 8.27 5.08 -10.95
N ASP A 108 6.98 5.28 -11.24
CA ASP A 108 6.31 4.86 -12.47
C ASP A 108 5.68 6.06 -13.19
N LEU A 109 6.40 6.63 -14.17
CA LEU A 109 6.00 7.84 -14.90
C LEU A 109 4.54 7.82 -15.42
N PRO A 110 4.01 6.75 -16.04
CA PRO A 110 2.62 6.70 -16.49
C PRO A 110 1.59 6.79 -15.36
N ASN A 111 1.90 6.27 -14.18
CA ASN A 111 0.98 6.23 -13.04
C ASN A 111 1.18 7.42 -12.08
N ASP A 112 2.28 8.15 -12.21
CA ASP A 112 2.57 9.36 -11.42
C ASP A 112 2.25 10.63 -12.23
N GLN A 113 3.07 10.95 -13.24
CA GLN A 113 2.95 12.21 -13.98
C GLN A 113 1.87 12.16 -15.06
N LEU A 114 1.63 10.99 -15.66
CA LEU A 114 0.63 10.76 -16.69
C LEU A 114 -0.59 9.97 -16.17
N TRP A 115 -0.91 10.09 -14.88
CA TRP A 115 -2.00 9.32 -14.28
C TRP A 115 -3.35 9.60 -14.93
N TYR A 116 -3.63 10.85 -15.31
CA TYR A 116 -4.92 11.22 -15.89
C TYR A 116 -5.19 10.57 -17.27
N PRO A 117 -4.31 10.69 -18.29
CA PRO A 117 -4.51 9.97 -19.55
C PRO A 117 -4.44 8.44 -19.37
N THR A 118 -3.63 7.93 -18.43
CA THR A 118 -3.59 6.50 -18.11
C THR A 118 -4.93 6.02 -17.54
N MET A 119 -5.53 6.78 -16.63
CA MET A 119 -6.86 6.52 -16.08
C MET A 119 -7.93 6.55 -17.17
N LEU A 120 -7.94 7.58 -18.03
CA LEU A 120 -8.91 7.66 -19.13
C LEU A 120 -8.82 6.44 -20.07
N SER A 121 -7.60 6.01 -20.37
CA SER A 121 -7.35 4.80 -21.14
C SER A 121 -7.93 3.55 -20.47
N LEU A 122 -7.74 3.39 -19.17
CA LEU A 122 -8.34 2.29 -18.40
C LEU A 122 -9.86 2.36 -18.40
N LYS A 123 -10.42 3.53 -18.10
CA LYS A 123 -11.86 3.74 -17.94
C LYS A 123 -12.65 3.50 -19.22
N TYR A 124 -12.17 3.98 -20.37
CA TYR A 124 -12.94 3.97 -21.62
C TYR A 124 -12.49 2.88 -22.60
N PHE A 125 -11.21 2.58 -22.66
CA PHE A 125 -10.67 1.63 -23.63
C PHE A 125 -10.43 0.24 -23.00
N TRP A 126 -9.64 0.17 -21.93
CA TRP A 126 -9.28 -1.12 -21.35
C TRP A 126 -10.43 -1.79 -20.61
N ARG A 127 -11.30 -1.03 -19.92
CA ARG A 127 -12.50 -1.58 -19.29
C ARG A 127 -13.39 -2.31 -20.31
N PHE A 128 -13.58 -1.70 -21.49
CA PHE A 128 -14.33 -2.34 -22.57
C PHE A 128 -13.65 -3.64 -23.04
N LEU A 129 -12.33 -3.62 -23.29
CA LEU A 129 -11.58 -4.80 -23.69
C LEU A 129 -11.54 -5.89 -22.60
N HIS A 130 -11.45 -5.51 -21.33
CA HIS A 130 -11.52 -6.44 -20.21
C HIS A 130 -12.83 -7.21 -20.15
N ALA A 131 -13.97 -6.57 -20.49
CA ALA A 131 -15.27 -7.23 -20.58
C ALA A 131 -15.29 -8.35 -21.63
N PHE A 132 -14.43 -8.26 -22.66
CA PHE A 132 -14.22 -9.31 -23.68
C PHE A 132 -13.04 -10.25 -23.37
N GLY A 133 -12.51 -10.23 -22.13
CA GLY A 133 -11.42 -11.10 -21.71
C GLY A 133 -10.02 -10.68 -22.16
N VAL A 134 -9.88 -9.53 -22.83
CA VAL A 134 -8.58 -9.00 -23.25
C VAL A 134 -7.85 -8.41 -22.03
N LYS A 135 -6.66 -8.89 -21.75
CA LYS A 135 -5.86 -8.45 -20.58
C LYS A 135 -4.91 -7.32 -20.96
N SER A 136 -4.90 -6.23 -20.16
CA SER A 136 -3.97 -5.11 -20.37
C SER A 136 -2.50 -5.57 -20.28
N PRO A 137 -1.67 -5.30 -21.31
CA PRO A 137 -0.25 -5.62 -21.28
C PRO A 137 0.59 -4.67 -20.42
N THR A 138 0.01 -3.54 -19.99
CA THR A 138 0.73 -2.45 -19.31
C THR A 138 0.78 -2.61 -17.79
N SER A 139 0.08 -3.59 -17.21
CA SER A 139 0.09 -3.83 -15.78
C SER A 139 1.49 -4.20 -15.28
N PRO A 140 2.04 -3.53 -14.22
CA PRO A 140 3.30 -3.89 -13.58
C PRO A 140 3.32 -5.34 -13.06
N ILE A 141 2.15 -5.90 -12.76
CA ILE A 141 1.98 -7.28 -12.29
C ILE A 141 2.49 -8.29 -13.32
N LYS A 142 2.23 -8.03 -14.61
CA LYS A 142 2.52 -8.97 -15.71
C LYS A 142 3.79 -8.61 -16.48
N ASN A 143 4.21 -7.35 -16.47
CA ASN A 143 5.37 -6.87 -17.22
C ASN A 143 6.61 -6.80 -16.33
N MET A 144 7.47 -7.83 -16.41
CA MET A 144 8.71 -7.91 -15.65
C MET A 144 9.67 -6.74 -15.92
N ASN A 145 9.76 -6.29 -17.17
CA ASN A 145 10.67 -5.20 -17.54
C ASN A 145 10.21 -3.85 -16.95
N LYS A 146 8.92 -3.57 -16.99
CA LYS A 146 8.34 -2.37 -16.37
C LYS A 146 8.60 -2.37 -14.86
N ARG A 147 8.34 -3.49 -14.19
CA ARG A 147 8.60 -3.64 -12.77
C ARG A 147 10.07 -3.45 -12.41
N HIS A 148 10.99 -4.05 -13.16
CA HIS A 148 12.43 -3.86 -12.95
C HIS A 148 12.85 -2.39 -13.06
N LYS A 149 12.27 -1.64 -14.00
CA LYS A 149 12.54 -0.20 -14.14
C LYS A 149 12.07 0.58 -12.91
N ILE A 150 10.87 0.30 -12.42
CA ILE A 150 10.31 0.91 -11.20
C ILE A 150 11.19 0.59 -9.99
N GLU A 151 11.53 -0.69 -9.79
CA GLU A 151 12.38 -1.12 -8.68
C GLU A 151 13.78 -0.48 -8.73
N LYS A 152 14.37 -0.29 -9.92
CA LYS A 152 15.64 0.45 -10.09
C LYS A 152 15.50 1.91 -9.64
N ASN A 153 14.37 2.55 -9.91
CA ASN A 153 14.13 3.92 -9.46
C ASN A 153 14.04 4.00 -7.93
N TYR A 154 13.41 3.02 -7.28
CA TYR A 154 13.40 2.94 -5.81
C TYR A 154 14.81 2.79 -5.24
N VAL A 155 15.61 1.90 -5.81
CA VAL A 155 17.01 1.70 -5.37
C VAL A 155 17.84 2.98 -5.53
N LYS A 156 17.73 3.68 -6.66
CA LYS A 156 18.41 4.98 -6.86
C LYS A 156 17.98 6.02 -5.83
N TRP A 157 16.67 6.06 -5.51
CA TRP A 157 16.16 6.98 -4.50
C TRP A 157 16.74 6.66 -3.11
N ILE A 158 16.75 5.38 -2.73
CA ILE A 158 17.31 4.90 -1.47
C ILE A 158 18.80 5.25 -1.34
N GLN A 159 19.58 4.98 -2.38
CA GLN A 159 21.02 5.31 -2.42
C GLN A 159 21.27 6.81 -2.29
N LYS A 160 20.44 7.63 -2.93
CA LYS A 160 20.57 9.09 -2.88
C LYS A 160 20.21 9.68 -1.52
N HIS A 161 19.20 9.10 -0.83
CA HIS A 161 18.63 9.68 0.39
C HIS A 161 19.02 8.92 1.65
N GLU A 162 19.70 7.79 1.54
CA GLU A 162 20.15 6.93 2.64
C GLU A 162 19.05 6.54 3.63
N LYS A 163 17.83 6.27 3.11
CA LYS A 163 16.64 5.95 3.91
C LYS A 163 16.06 4.61 3.52
N MET A 164 15.49 3.91 4.50
CA MET A 164 14.64 2.75 4.23
C MET A 164 13.38 3.17 3.48
N LEU A 165 12.93 2.31 2.57
CA LEU A 165 11.69 2.51 1.81
C LEU A 165 10.75 1.32 2.00
N ILE A 166 9.49 1.61 2.34
CA ILE A 166 8.38 0.65 2.28
C ILE A 166 7.40 1.15 1.23
N CYS A 167 7.02 0.30 0.29
CA CYS A 167 6.04 0.63 -0.74
C CYS A 167 5.12 -0.54 -1.10
N GLY A 168 4.19 -0.31 -2.02
CA GLY A 168 3.27 -1.27 -2.64
C GLY A 168 3.39 -1.22 -4.16
N HIS A 169 2.32 -0.84 -4.86
CA HIS A 169 2.19 -0.52 -6.28
C HIS A 169 2.53 -1.66 -7.26
N THR A 170 3.64 -2.37 -7.06
CA THR A 170 4.06 -3.45 -7.97
C THR A 170 3.37 -4.79 -7.68
N HIS A 171 2.54 -4.85 -6.64
CA HIS A 171 1.78 -6.02 -6.19
C HIS A 171 2.63 -7.25 -5.87
N ARG A 172 3.93 -7.06 -5.65
CA ARG A 172 4.86 -8.13 -5.28
C ARG A 172 5.57 -7.80 -4.00
N PHE A 173 5.30 -8.61 -2.99
CA PHE A 173 6.00 -8.48 -1.72
C PHE A 173 7.51 -8.61 -1.92
N LYS A 174 8.26 -7.82 -1.18
CA LYS A 174 9.71 -7.86 -1.14
C LYS A 174 10.24 -7.60 0.27
N TYR A 175 11.24 -8.37 0.63
CA TYR A 175 11.98 -8.23 1.87
C TYR A 175 13.46 -8.29 1.52
N PRO A 176 14.26 -7.25 1.80
CA PRO A 176 15.66 -7.21 1.39
C PRO A 176 16.49 -8.28 2.10
N LYS A 177 17.45 -8.85 1.39
CA LYS A 177 18.39 -9.84 1.94
C LYS A 177 19.68 -9.20 2.44
N THR A 178 20.05 -8.05 1.87
CA THR A 178 21.32 -7.34 2.12
C THR A 178 21.05 -5.88 2.49
N LYS A 179 22.03 -5.23 3.10
CA LYS A 179 21.97 -3.81 3.50
C LYS A 179 21.84 -2.86 2.30
N ASP A 180 22.34 -3.25 1.14
CA ASP A 180 22.37 -2.41 -0.07
C ASP A 180 20.99 -2.15 -0.68
N LEU A 181 19.99 -2.93 -0.27
CA LEU A 181 18.62 -2.86 -0.77
C LEU A 181 17.64 -2.75 0.39
N THR A 182 17.52 -1.56 0.96
CA THR A 182 16.58 -1.28 2.06
C THR A 182 15.16 -0.98 1.57
N TYR A 183 14.76 -1.69 0.54
CA TYR A 183 13.46 -1.60 -0.10
C TYR A 183 12.59 -2.78 0.29
N PHE A 184 11.49 -2.48 0.94
CA PHE A 184 10.42 -3.42 1.28
C PHE A 184 9.20 -3.16 0.41
N ASN A 185 8.46 -4.21 0.09
CA ASN A 185 7.16 -4.07 -0.54
C ASN A 185 6.13 -4.92 0.21
N SER A 186 5.02 -4.30 0.59
CA SER A 186 3.94 -4.95 1.33
C SER A 186 3.21 -6.03 0.52
N GLY A 187 3.35 -6.02 -0.81
CA GLY A 187 2.59 -6.87 -1.71
C GLY A 187 1.24 -6.26 -2.04
N CYS A 188 0.17 -7.03 -1.94
CA CYS A 188 -1.19 -6.57 -2.23
C CYS A 188 -2.26 -7.44 -1.55
N CYS A 189 -3.50 -6.95 -1.58
CA CYS A 189 -4.70 -7.61 -1.05
C CYS A 189 -5.65 -8.12 -2.14
N ILE A 190 -5.24 -8.13 -3.41
CA ILE A 190 -6.12 -8.48 -4.54
C ILE A 190 -6.20 -9.99 -4.83
N TYR A 191 -5.41 -10.82 -4.16
CA TYR A 191 -5.50 -12.26 -4.33
C TYR A 191 -6.60 -12.84 -3.44
N PRO A 192 -7.51 -13.69 -3.98
CA PRO A 192 -8.70 -14.14 -3.24
C PRO A 192 -8.41 -14.88 -1.92
N THR A 193 -7.24 -15.50 -1.82
CA THR A 193 -6.91 -16.39 -0.69
C THR A 193 -5.71 -15.93 0.12
N THR A 194 -5.09 -14.81 -0.24
CA THR A 194 -3.80 -14.42 0.35
C THR A 194 -3.64 -12.91 0.39
N ILE A 195 -3.32 -12.39 1.56
CA ILE A 195 -2.97 -10.99 1.81
C ILE A 195 -1.55 -10.96 2.38
N THR A 196 -0.73 -10.01 1.96
CA THR A 196 0.60 -9.80 2.53
C THR A 196 0.72 -8.41 3.14
N ALA A 197 1.52 -8.27 4.20
CA ALA A 197 1.74 -7.01 4.88
C ALA A 197 3.16 -6.94 5.47
N ILE A 198 3.63 -5.71 5.68
CA ILE A 198 4.81 -5.43 6.52
C ILE A 198 4.31 -5.06 7.91
N GLU A 199 4.83 -5.72 8.92
CA GLU A 199 4.56 -5.40 10.32
C GLU A 199 5.83 -4.90 11.00
N ILE A 200 5.68 -3.86 11.82
CA ILE A 200 6.75 -3.28 12.63
C ILE A 200 6.29 -3.25 14.08
N THR A 201 7.06 -3.88 14.95
CA THR A 201 6.79 -3.89 16.39
C THR A 201 8.07 -4.06 17.20
N GLY A 202 8.19 -3.33 18.31
CA GLY A 202 9.34 -3.45 19.22
C GLY A 202 10.71 -3.19 18.57
N GLY A 203 10.79 -2.38 17.51
CA GLY A 203 12.02 -2.14 16.74
C GLY A 203 12.39 -3.27 15.77
N GLN A 204 11.48 -4.19 15.52
CA GLN A 204 11.65 -5.28 14.55
C GLN A 204 10.70 -5.10 13.38
N ILE A 205 11.10 -5.56 12.19
CA ILE A 205 10.32 -5.56 10.96
C ILE A 205 10.18 -6.99 10.44
N GLN A 206 9.00 -7.32 9.94
CA GLN A 206 8.71 -8.63 9.35
C GLN A 206 7.74 -8.52 8.18
N LEU A 207 7.84 -9.44 7.26
CA LEU A 207 6.89 -9.67 6.18
C LEU A 207 5.99 -10.82 6.60
N VAL A 208 4.69 -10.57 6.62
CA VAL A 208 3.67 -11.58 6.97
C VAL A 208 2.76 -11.86 5.80
N ARG A 209 2.15 -13.03 5.86
CA ARG A 209 1.09 -13.47 4.96
C ARG A 209 -0.08 -13.99 5.76
N TRP A 210 -1.26 -13.52 5.41
CA TRP A 210 -2.53 -14.05 5.87
C TRP A 210 -3.13 -14.85 4.72
N LYS A 211 -3.52 -16.10 4.98
CA LYS A 211 -4.13 -16.96 3.98
C LYS A 211 -5.24 -17.82 4.53
N THR A 212 -6.20 -18.11 3.68
CA THR A 212 -7.26 -19.09 3.95
C THR A 212 -6.68 -20.49 3.80
N ARG A 213 -6.96 -21.35 4.77
CA ARG A 213 -6.64 -22.78 4.75
C ARG A 213 -7.81 -23.58 5.29
N VAL A 214 -7.90 -24.83 4.87
CA VAL A 214 -8.77 -25.83 5.48
C VAL A 214 -7.98 -26.51 6.59
N ASN A 215 -8.54 -26.63 7.80
CA ASN A 215 -7.94 -27.37 8.91
C ASN A 215 -8.20 -28.88 8.77
N GLU A 216 -7.73 -29.68 9.73
CA GLU A 216 -7.89 -31.14 9.74
C GLU A 216 -9.36 -31.57 9.83
N ASP A 217 -10.23 -30.73 10.39
CA ASP A 217 -11.68 -30.97 10.50
C ASP A 217 -12.47 -30.52 9.25
N GLY A 218 -11.80 -30.08 8.18
CA GLY A 218 -12.45 -29.59 6.96
C GLY A 218 -12.97 -28.15 7.04
N LEU A 219 -12.70 -27.41 8.12
CA LEU A 219 -13.17 -26.04 8.32
C LEU A 219 -12.19 -25.01 7.74
N LEU A 220 -12.74 -23.97 7.10
CA LEU A 220 -11.94 -22.82 6.64
C LEU A 220 -11.47 -22.00 7.85
N GLN A 221 -10.19 -21.70 7.87
CA GLN A 221 -9.58 -20.80 8.84
C GLN A 221 -8.58 -19.85 8.18
N ILE A 222 -8.41 -18.68 8.78
CA ILE A 222 -7.41 -17.70 8.36
C ILE A 222 -6.14 -17.94 9.17
N LYS A 223 -5.03 -18.22 8.49
CA LYS A 223 -3.73 -18.44 9.11
C LYS A 223 -2.77 -17.29 8.79
N ARG A 224 -2.18 -16.70 9.84
CA ARG A 224 -1.07 -15.77 9.75
C ARG A 224 0.26 -16.54 9.75
N GLU A 225 1.12 -16.23 8.80
CA GLU A 225 2.46 -16.82 8.66
C GLU A 225 3.51 -15.71 8.54
N VAL A 226 4.61 -15.82 9.28
CA VAL A 226 5.79 -14.96 9.08
C VAL A 226 6.60 -15.54 7.93
N MET A 227 6.71 -14.79 6.84
CA MET A 227 7.45 -15.20 5.64
C MET A 227 8.93 -14.85 5.72
N ARG A 228 9.26 -13.70 6.32
CA ARG A 228 10.61 -13.17 6.52
C ARG A 228 10.67 -12.35 7.80
N GLY A 229 11.80 -12.35 8.44
CA GLY A 229 11.98 -11.71 9.74
C GLY A 229 11.45 -12.59 10.89
N PRO A 230 11.19 -12.03 12.09
CA PRO A 230 11.44 -10.63 12.45
C PRO A 230 12.95 -10.30 12.50
N ASP A 231 13.33 -9.18 11.92
CA ASP A 231 14.69 -8.66 11.94
C ASP A 231 14.72 -7.29 12.64
N PRO A 232 15.76 -6.94 13.40
CA PRO A 232 15.93 -5.59 13.92
C PRO A 232 15.96 -4.57 12.78
N ILE A 233 15.24 -3.44 12.92
CA ILE A 233 15.20 -2.38 11.89
C ILE A 233 16.62 -1.86 11.59
N GLY A 234 17.48 -1.75 12.60
CA GLY A 234 18.88 -1.33 12.45
C GLY A 234 19.73 -2.20 11.52
N LYS A 235 19.32 -3.46 11.28
CA LYS A 235 19.96 -4.34 10.28
C LYS A 235 19.95 -3.74 8.87
N PHE A 236 18.97 -2.90 8.58
CA PHE A 236 18.73 -2.30 7.27
C PHE A 236 19.13 -0.81 7.22
N ASP A 237 19.89 -0.32 8.19
CA ASP A 237 20.39 1.06 8.21
C ASP A 237 21.59 1.21 7.27
N ILE A 238 21.38 1.87 6.13
CA ILE A 238 22.42 2.12 5.13
C ILE A 238 23.54 2.99 5.68
N ARG A 239 23.22 3.96 6.55
CA ARG A 239 24.22 4.87 7.16
C ARG A 239 25.28 4.13 7.94
N ALA A 240 24.97 2.94 8.44
CA ALA A 240 25.92 2.08 9.15
C ALA A 240 26.94 1.43 8.19
N SER A 241 26.63 1.33 6.89
CA SER A 241 27.51 0.73 5.88
C SER A 241 28.59 1.72 5.42
N VAL A 242 28.21 3.00 5.27
CA VAL A 242 29.12 4.08 4.80
C VAL A 242 30.22 4.39 5.84
N LYS A 243 29.97 4.17 7.13
CA LYS A 243 30.95 4.43 8.19
C LYS A 243 32.06 3.38 8.32
N ASN A 244 31.92 2.24 7.65
CA ASN A 244 32.83 1.10 7.77
C ASN A 244 33.71 0.85 6.53
N GLU A 245 33.65 1.68 5.50
CA GLU A 245 34.65 1.63 4.43
C GLU A 245 35.88 2.41 4.92
N PRO A 246 37.06 1.77 5.04
CA PRO A 246 38.28 2.48 5.31
C PRO A 246 38.54 3.45 4.15
N VAL A 247 38.76 4.73 4.47
CA VAL A 247 39.27 5.72 3.51
C VAL A 247 40.62 5.17 3.03
N THR A 248 40.63 4.55 1.86
CA THR A 248 41.88 4.27 1.16
C THR A 248 42.39 5.59 0.61
N GLU A 249 43.42 6.13 1.26
CA GLU A 249 44.27 7.20 0.75
C GLU A 249 44.96 6.80 -0.55
#